data_fb28040b22b8b167f9a5683f91c1f2c5
#
_entry.id   fb28040b22b8b167f9a5683f91c1f2c5
#
_cell.length_a   1.000
_cell.length_b   1.000
_cell.length_c   1.000
_cell.angle_alpha   90.00
_cell.angle_beta   90.00
_cell.angle_gamma   90.00
#
_symmetry.space_group_name_H-M   'P 1'
#
loop_
_entity.id
_entity.type
_entity.pdbx_description
1 polymer ?
#
loop_
_entity_poly.entity_id
_entity_poly.type
_entity_poly.pdbx_seq_one_letter_code
_entity_poly.pdbx_strand_id
1 'polypeptide(L)'
;MNYKAAIEAILFTMGESVELGRIADAIQLNEKETKKLLDELIKEYRSSSNIGMNIIELDGAYQMCTKPQMYEYLIRIAKQPKKRVLTDVLLETLSIIAYKQLSLIHI
;
A
#
# COMPACT_ATOMS: atom_id res chain seq x y z
N MET A 1 -12.69 9.13 -16.58
CA MET A 1 -11.45 8.79 -15.91
C MET A 1 -11.73 7.92 -14.71
N ASN A 2 -10.88 6.94 -14.47
CA ASN A 2 -11.07 6.06 -13.32
C ASN A 2 -10.27 6.58 -12.15
N TYR A 3 -10.91 7.31 -11.28
CA TYR A 3 -10.23 7.92 -10.14
C TYR A 3 -9.70 6.88 -9.15
N LYS A 4 -10.45 5.80 -8.95
CA LYS A 4 -9.99 4.76 -8.03
C LYS A 4 -8.71 4.11 -8.53
N ALA A 5 -8.62 3.87 -9.83
CA ALA A 5 -7.40 3.30 -10.39
C ALA A 5 -6.22 4.26 -10.25
N ALA A 6 -6.49 5.55 -10.41
CA ALA A 6 -5.44 6.55 -10.26
C ALA A 6 -4.94 6.59 -8.81
N ILE A 7 -5.86 6.54 -7.86
CA ILE A 7 -5.50 6.54 -6.44
C ILE A 7 -4.67 5.29 -6.11
N GLU A 8 -5.09 4.15 -6.61
CA GLU A 8 -4.35 2.91 -6.39
C GLU A 8 -2.92 3.03 -6.89
N ALA A 9 -2.77 3.55 -8.11
CA ALA A 9 -1.44 3.70 -8.69
C ALA A 9 -0.57 4.66 -7.89
N ILE A 10 -1.16 5.75 -7.39
CA ILE A 10 -0.43 6.71 -6.57
C ILE A 10 0.05 6.05 -5.29
N LEU A 11 -0.83 5.35 -4.59
CA LEU A 11 -0.48 4.74 -3.32
C LEU A 11 0.57 3.65 -3.50
N PHE A 12 0.44 2.86 -4.54
CA PHE A 12 1.42 1.82 -4.80
C PHE A 12 2.79 2.42 -5.10
N THR A 13 2.80 3.43 -5.96
CA THR A 13 4.06 4.02 -6.39
C THR A 13 4.79 4.75 -5.26
N MET A 14 4.04 5.45 -4.42
CA MET A 14 4.64 6.21 -3.34
C MET A 14 5.25 5.33 -2.27
N GLY A 15 4.65 4.18 -1.99
CA GLY A 15 5.20 3.25 -1.01
C GLY A 15 5.23 3.75 0.42
N GLU A 16 4.60 4.88 0.69
CA GLU A 16 4.53 5.44 2.04
C GLU A 16 3.23 6.21 2.14
N SER A 17 2.92 6.72 3.32
CA SER A 17 1.64 7.41 3.50
C SER A 17 1.63 8.70 2.69
N VAL A 18 0.47 8.99 2.11
CA VAL A 18 0.27 10.17 1.29
C VAL A 18 -0.93 10.92 1.83
N GLU A 19 -0.75 12.20 2.10
CA GLU A 19 -1.81 13.02 2.66
C GLU A 19 -2.96 13.20 1.68
N LEU A 20 -4.16 13.32 2.24
CA LEU A 20 -5.36 13.46 1.44
C LEU A 20 -5.28 14.59 0.43
N GLY A 21 -4.77 15.73 0.87
CA GLY A 21 -4.67 16.88 -0.02
C GLY A 21 -3.77 16.64 -1.22
N ARG A 22 -2.69 15.88 -1.03
CA ARG A 22 -1.80 15.56 -2.13
C ARG A 22 -2.45 14.62 -3.14
N ILE A 23 -3.22 13.68 -2.63
CA ILE A 23 -3.94 12.76 -3.52
C ILE A 23 -4.99 13.53 -4.31
N ALA A 24 -5.74 14.38 -3.62
CA ALA A 24 -6.80 15.17 -4.25
C ALA A 24 -6.22 16.06 -5.35
N ASP A 25 -5.09 16.70 -5.06
CA ASP A 25 -4.43 17.53 -6.06
C ASP A 25 -4.03 16.72 -7.28
N ALA A 26 -3.48 15.55 -7.04
CA ALA A 26 -2.99 14.71 -8.14
C ALA A 26 -4.10 14.29 -9.08
N ILE A 27 -5.28 14.01 -8.53
CA ILE A 27 -6.40 13.56 -9.38
C ILE A 27 -7.35 14.71 -9.73
N GLN A 28 -7.03 15.91 -9.26
CA GLN A 28 -7.77 17.12 -9.57
C GLN A 28 -9.23 17.06 -9.12
N LEU A 29 -9.40 16.55 -7.91
CA LEU A 29 -10.70 16.54 -7.24
C LEU A 29 -10.57 17.26 -5.91
N ASN A 30 -11.68 17.69 -5.35
CA ASN A 30 -11.64 18.26 -4.02
C ASN A 30 -11.43 17.17 -2.98
N GLU A 31 -11.06 17.57 -1.77
CA GLU A 31 -10.74 16.59 -0.73
C GLU A 31 -11.94 15.78 -0.30
N LYS A 32 -13.13 16.38 -0.30
CA LYS A 32 -14.31 15.67 0.10
C LYS A 32 -14.63 14.50 -0.82
N GLU A 33 -14.56 14.75 -2.11
CA GLU A 33 -14.79 13.68 -3.11
C GLU A 33 -13.69 12.64 -3.04
N THR A 34 -12.46 13.08 -2.88
CA THR A 34 -11.33 12.18 -2.80
C THR A 34 -11.43 11.27 -1.59
N LYS A 35 -11.82 11.84 -0.44
CA LYS A 35 -11.98 11.04 0.76
C LYS A 35 -13.05 9.98 0.59
N LYS A 36 -14.14 10.34 -0.08
CA LYS A 36 -15.21 9.38 -0.34
C LYS A 36 -14.72 8.21 -1.17
N LEU A 37 -13.93 8.51 -2.20
CA LEU A 37 -13.37 7.46 -3.05
C LEU A 37 -12.40 6.59 -2.26
N LEU A 38 -11.59 7.19 -1.41
CA LEU A 38 -10.65 6.45 -0.58
C LEU A 38 -11.37 5.55 0.42
N ASP A 39 -12.45 6.04 1.02
CA ASP A 39 -13.23 5.22 1.94
C ASP A 39 -13.83 4.01 1.22
N GLU A 40 -14.28 4.21 0.00
CA GLU A 40 -14.80 3.10 -0.80
C GLU A 40 -13.70 2.10 -1.14
N LEU A 41 -12.52 2.59 -1.51
CA LEU A 41 -11.40 1.72 -1.83
C LEU A 41 -10.96 0.91 -0.62
N ILE A 42 -10.90 1.55 0.54
CA ILE A 42 -10.53 0.86 1.77
C ILE A 42 -11.48 -0.31 2.01
N LYS A 43 -12.77 -0.06 1.84
CA LYS A 43 -13.78 -1.09 2.05
C LYS A 43 -13.65 -2.20 1.03
N GLU A 44 -13.46 -1.86 -0.23
CA GLU A 44 -13.34 -2.85 -1.29
C GLU A 44 -12.12 -3.74 -1.09
N TYR A 45 -11.00 -3.14 -0.73
CA TYR A 45 -9.78 -3.91 -0.50
C TYR A 45 -9.92 -4.82 0.72
N ARG A 46 -10.51 -4.28 1.79
CA ARG A 46 -10.67 -5.04 3.01
C ARG A 46 -11.56 -6.27 2.82
N SER A 47 -12.64 -6.11 2.06
CA SER A 47 -13.62 -7.18 1.95
C SER A 47 -13.28 -8.22 0.89
N SER A 48 -12.30 -7.97 0.04
CA SER A 48 -11.97 -8.93 -1.01
C SER A 48 -10.95 -9.95 -0.51
N SER A 49 -11.30 -11.21 -0.58
CA SER A 49 -10.38 -12.28 -0.20
C SER A 49 -9.36 -12.58 -1.30
N ASN A 50 -9.54 -12.01 -2.47
CA ASN A 50 -8.63 -12.23 -3.58
C ASN A 50 -7.56 -11.16 -3.71
N ILE A 51 -7.56 -10.19 -2.80
CA ILE A 51 -6.60 -9.11 -2.82
C ILE A 51 -5.72 -9.21 -1.58
N GLY A 52 -4.42 -9.27 -1.78
CA GLY A 52 -3.47 -9.38 -0.68
C GLY A 52 -3.05 -8.05 -0.07
N MET A 53 -3.65 -6.95 -0.53
CA MET A 53 -3.30 -5.63 -0.07
C MET A 53 -4.44 -4.98 0.68
N ASN A 54 -4.11 -4.02 1.53
CA ASN A 54 -5.07 -3.15 2.19
C ASN A 54 -4.68 -1.71 1.91
N ILE A 55 -5.62 -0.81 2.13
CA ILE A 55 -5.33 0.61 2.16
C ILE A 55 -5.73 1.07 3.55
N ILE A 56 -4.84 1.74 4.25
CA ILE A 56 -5.10 2.20 5.60
C ILE A 56 -5.02 3.69 5.68
N GLU A 57 -5.74 4.26 6.62
CA GLU A 57 -5.70 5.68 6.90
C GLU A 57 -4.92 5.90 8.18
N LEU A 58 -3.94 6.80 8.13
CA LEU A 58 -3.11 7.13 9.27
C LEU A 58 -3.14 8.64 9.43
N ASP A 59 -4.03 9.10 10.29
CA ASP A 59 -4.09 10.52 10.66
C ASP A 59 -4.17 11.45 9.45
N GLY A 60 -5.14 11.19 8.60
CA GLY A 60 -5.36 12.05 7.43
C GLY A 60 -4.52 11.72 6.22
N ALA A 61 -3.69 10.70 6.33
CA ALA A 61 -2.88 10.22 5.22
C ALA A 61 -3.25 8.77 4.93
N TYR A 62 -2.96 8.32 3.74
CA TYR A 62 -3.35 6.99 3.29
C TYR A 62 -2.15 6.23 2.78
N GLN A 63 -2.14 4.94 3.01
CA GLN A 63 -1.02 4.11 2.60
C GLN A 63 -1.51 2.73 2.17
N MET A 64 -0.93 2.22 1.08
CA MET A 64 -1.19 0.86 0.67
C MET A 64 -0.22 -0.08 1.37
N CYS A 65 -0.73 -1.20 1.83
CA CYS A 65 0.07 -2.12 2.61
C CYS A 65 -0.42 -3.54 2.38
N THR A 66 0.41 -4.51 2.75
CA THR A 66 0.02 -5.91 2.60
C THR A 66 -0.90 -6.31 3.74
N LYS A 67 -1.79 -7.26 3.44
CA LYS A 67 -2.63 -7.81 4.50
C LYS A 67 -1.78 -8.70 5.40
N PRO A 68 -2.01 -8.68 6.72
CA PRO A 68 -1.22 -9.49 7.64
C PRO A 68 -1.20 -10.96 7.29
N GLN A 69 -2.27 -11.48 6.73
CA GLN A 69 -2.36 -12.89 6.37
C GLN A 69 -1.33 -13.29 5.32
N MET A 70 -0.76 -12.32 4.62
CA MET A 70 0.20 -12.58 3.55
C MET A 70 1.64 -12.57 4.04
N TYR A 71 1.89 -12.14 5.28
CA TYR A 71 3.25 -11.93 5.76
C TYR A 71 4.11 -13.19 5.71
N GLU A 72 3.53 -14.34 6.03
CA GLU A 72 4.32 -15.57 6.02
C GLU A 72 4.86 -15.88 4.63
N TYR A 73 4.11 -15.57 3.59
CA TYR A 73 4.56 -15.82 2.22
C TYR A 73 5.66 -14.84 1.84
N LEU A 74 5.52 -13.59 2.25
CA LEU A 74 6.50 -12.57 1.95
C LEU A 74 7.83 -12.87 2.64
N ILE A 75 7.76 -13.33 3.88
CA ILE A 75 8.95 -13.68 4.64
C ILE A 75 9.65 -14.86 3.99
N ARG A 76 8.90 -15.86 3.58
CA ARG A 76 9.49 -17.03 2.95
C ARG A 76 10.25 -16.67 1.69
N ILE A 77 9.67 -15.83 0.86
CA ILE A 77 10.32 -15.50 -0.39
C ILE A 77 11.55 -14.63 -0.15
N ALA A 78 11.49 -13.78 0.86
CA ALA A 78 12.61 -12.91 1.20
C ALA A 78 13.79 -13.72 1.74
N LYS A 79 13.53 -14.91 2.30
CA LYS A 79 14.57 -15.74 2.86
C LYS A 79 15.20 -16.71 1.88
N GLN A 80 14.71 -16.77 0.66
CA GLN A 80 15.26 -17.68 -0.32
C GLN A 80 16.67 -17.21 -0.67
N PRO A 81 17.65 -18.07 -0.47
CA PRO A 81 19.05 -17.64 -0.60
C PRO A 81 19.51 -17.40 -2.02
N LYS A 82 18.97 -18.13 -2.96
CA LYS A 82 19.41 -17.94 -4.32
C LYS A 82 18.67 -16.73 -4.89
N LYS A 83 19.09 -16.24 -6.01
CA LYS A 83 18.49 -15.08 -6.62
C LYS A 83 18.70 -13.85 -5.77
N ARG A 84 19.95 -13.65 -5.46
CA ARG A 84 20.30 -12.51 -4.64
C ARG A 84 19.73 -11.19 -5.17
N VAL A 85 19.80 -10.98 -6.47
CA VAL A 85 19.29 -9.73 -7.04
C VAL A 85 17.81 -9.59 -6.77
N LEU A 86 17.08 -10.68 -6.98
CA LEU A 86 15.65 -10.65 -6.72
C LEU A 86 15.38 -10.43 -5.25
N THR A 87 16.20 -11.02 -4.39
CA THR A 87 16.04 -10.84 -2.96
C THR A 87 16.24 -9.40 -2.56
N ASP A 88 17.24 -8.76 -3.15
CA ASP A 88 17.49 -7.35 -2.83
C ASP A 88 16.32 -6.49 -3.23
N VAL A 89 15.77 -6.71 -4.41
CA VAL A 89 14.61 -5.96 -4.86
C VAL A 89 13.42 -6.22 -3.95
N LEU A 90 13.24 -7.46 -3.57
CA LEU A 90 12.13 -7.82 -2.71
C LEU A 90 12.27 -7.20 -1.33
N LEU A 91 13.47 -7.19 -0.78
CA LEU A 91 13.69 -6.58 0.51
C LEU A 91 13.46 -5.09 0.45
N GLU A 92 13.83 -4.45 -0.63
CA GLU A 92 13.55 -3.04 -0.79
C GLU A 92 12.05 -2.81 -0.81
N THR A 93 11.31 -3.63 -1.53
CA THR A 93 9.87 -3.53 -1.59
C THR A 93 9.25 -3.77 -0.22
N LEU A 94 9.73 -4.76 0.49
CA LEU A 94 9.24 -5.03 1.84
C LEU A 94 9.58 -3.90 2.79
N SER A 95 10.73 -3.30 2.62
CA SER A 95 11.10 -2.18 3.46
C SER A 95 10.18 -1.00 3.23
N ILE A 96 9.75 -0.79 2.01
CA ILE A 96 8.83 0.29 1.70
C ILE A 96 7.44 -0.02 2.21
N ILE A 97 6.94 -1.20 1.92
CA ILE A 97 5.57 -1.57 2.27
C ILE A 97 5.45 -2.04 3.69
N ALA A 98 6.23 -3.03 4.06
CA ALA A 98 6.12 -3.65 5.37
C ALA A 98 6.82 -2.84 6.44
N TYR A 99 7.84 -2.11 6.09
CA TYR A 99 8.54 -1.30 7.07
C TYR A 99 7.61 -0.30 7.73
N LYS A 100 6.75 0.32 6.95
CA LYS A 100 5.83 1.27 7.51
C LYS A 100 4.85 0.66 8.47
N GLN A 101 4.58 -0.63 8.34
CA GLN A 101 3.68 -1.32 9.22
C GLN A 101 4.39 -2.17 10.22
N LEU A 102 5.49 -2.76 9.81
CA LEU A 102 6.22 -3.71 10.60
C LEU A 102 7.61 -3.23 10.85
N SER A 103 7.75 -1.95 11.11
CA SER A 103 9.06 -1.40 11.34
C SER A 103 9.81 -2.13 12.44
N LEU A 104 9.10 -2.79 13.29
CA LEU A 104 9.69 -3.58 14.34
C LEU A 104 10.30 -4.84 13.81
N ILE A 105 9.76 -5.34 12.73
CA ILE A 105 10.21 -6.56 12.20
C ILE A 105 11.12 -6.34 11.09
N HIS A 106 11.21 -5.18 10.65
CA HIS A 106 11.95 -5.03 9.50
C HIS A 106 13.38 -5.29 9.75
N ILE A 107 13.84 -5.48 9.04
CA ILE A 107 14.85 -6.13 8.86
C ILE A 107 15.98 -5.45 8.28
#